data_11627dcc5d085b3d8f93deb5dc91e053
#
_entry.id   11627dcc5d085b3d8f93deb5dc91e053
#
_cell.length_a   1.000
_cell.length_b   1.000
_cell.length_c   1.000
_cell.angle_alpha   90.00
_cell.angle_beta   90.00
_cell.angle_gamma   90.00
#
_symmetry.space_group_name_H-M   'P 1'
#
loop_
_entity.id
_entity.type
_entity.pdbx_description
1 polymer ?
#
loop_
_entity_poly.entity_id
_entity_poly.type
_entity_poly.pdbx_seq_one_letter_code
_entity_poly.pdbx_strand_id
1 'polypeptide(L)'
;MLVFTVGLLVEGYTRGVLGENSADEPSPGSHAAAAPAGVTGGGPVIRVAGSQARSYAIPPRTVALTFDDGPDPAWTPKVLAILRHYRVPGTFFLVGAHVASYPGLVREELRDGDEVGSHTYTHANLATAGWREDFELTLTQNALAGAAGIRTRLVRMPYSSEPGALTAADWRAAARAGRNGYLVVLTDLDTKDWARPGVTHIVAAAMPRGRRGAVIMFHDGGGDRAQTVAALPAIITQLRARGFRFTTVTGGLHLAAGDVPATTRQLFAGDALVLTQQAADRAVALLAVVLAAASVLTVFRLALLVGFATAHRRRARRRPPSVRHEPGYVPDVSVVIPAYNEAAGIAATIRSVVTSRYRGRIEVIVVDDGSSDGTAAIARDLRSPHVRVVSQPNSGKAGALNRGIAEARSDILILVDGDTVFQADTIGRLVAPLAAADVGAVSGNTKVGNRRGFLGGWQHLV
;
A
#
# COMPACT_ATOMS: atom_id res chain seq x y z
N MET A 1 12.76 -7.92 17.09
CA MET A 1 12.07 -6.63 16.89
C MET A 1 12.93 -5.62 16.13
N LEU A 2 14.12 -5.25 16.61
CA LEU A 2 14.99 -4.25 15.95
C LEU A 2 15.29 -4.58 14.48
N VAL A 3 15.70 -5.81 14.17
CA VAL A 3 16.01 -6.28 12.79
C VAL A 3 14.78 -6.15 11.88
N PHE A 4 13.61 -6.51 12.36
CA PHE A 4 12.35 -6.38 11.60
C PHE A 4 11.97 -4.90 11.35
N THR A 5 12.16 -4.05 12.35
CA THR A 5 11.91 -2.60 12.21
C THR A 5 12.87 -1.98 11.20
N VAL A 6 14.16 -2.34 11.24
CA VAL A 6 15.14 -1.88 10.24
C VAL A 6 14.78 -2.38 8.84
N GLY A 7 14.35 -3.64 8.71
CA GLY A 7 13.89 -4.19 7.43
C GLY A 7 12.69 -3.41 6.85
N LEU A 8 11.69 -3.10 7.68
CA LEU A 8 10.54 -2.28 7.26
C LEU A 8 10.91 -0.84 6.90
N LEU A 9 11.90 -0.25 7.59
CA LEU A 9 12.41 1.08 7.24
C LEU A 9 13.15 1.08 5.91
N VAL A 10 13.98 0.05 5.66
CA VAL A 10 14.66 -0.14 4.37
C VAL A 10 13.65 -0.36 3.26
N GLU A 11 12.65 -1.22 3.50
CA GLU A 11 11.57 -1.47 2.53
C GLU A 11 10.73 -0.20 2.26
N GLY A 12 10.38 0.55 3.30
CA GLY A 12 9.67 1.84 3.15
C GLY A 12 10.50 2.87 2.36
N TYR A 13 11.81 2.94 2.62
CA TYR A 13 12.74 3.77 1.86
C TYR A 13 12.79 3.33 0.40
N THR A 14 12.97 2.03 0.16
CA THR A 14 13.07 1.46 -1.19
C THR A 14 11.80 1.75 -2.01
N ARG A 15 10.62 1.47 -1.45
CA ARG A 15 9.34 1.70 -2.15
C ARG A 15 9.03 3.19 -2.34
N GLY A 16 9.34 4.03 -1.36
CA GLY A 16 9.14 5.47 -1.46
C GLY A 16 9.98 6.07 -2.58
N VAL A 17 11.26 5.74 -2.62
CA VAL A 17 12.19 6.29 -3.62
C VAL A 17 11.99 5.68 -5.00
N LEU A 18 11.72 4.37 -5.13
CA LEU A 18 11.40 3.74 -6.41
C LEU A 18 10.09 4.30 -7.01
N GLY A 19 9.09 4.62 -6.18
CA GLY A 19 7.84 5.25 -6.62
C GLY A 19 8.03 6.68 -7.14
N GLU A 20 8.92 7.45 -6.53
CA GLU A 20 9.25 8.81 -6.98
C GLU A 20 10.08 8.82 -8.26
N ASN A 21 11.02 7.88 -8.40
CA ASN A 21 11.94 7.81 -9.54
C ASN A 21 11.30 7.25 -10.83
N SER A 22 10.13 6.61 -10.75
CA SER A 22 9.42 6.11 -11.92
C SER A 22 8.71 7.20 -12.75
N ALA A 23 8.65 8.44 -12.25
CA ALA A 23 7.84 9.50 -12.82
C ALA A 23 8.63 10.60 -13.56
N ASP A 24 9.95 10.75 -13.31
CA ASP A 24 10.74 11.86 -13.85
C ASP A 24 11.95 11.37 -14.64
N GLU A 25 11.82 11.34 -15.97
CA GLU A 25 13.00 11.51 -16.82
C GLU A 25 13.43 12.96 -16.78
N PRO A 26 14.72 13.26 -16.49
CA PRO A 26 15.21 14.60 -16.68
C PRO A 26 15.14 14.94 -18.16
N SER A 27 14.32 15.92 -18.53
CA SER A 27 14.36 16.54 -19.85
C SER A 27 15.79 16.94 -20.18
N PRO A 28 16.26 16.75 -21.41
CA PRO A 28 17.58 17.18 -21.81
C PRO A 28 17.68 18.70 -21.66
N GLY A 29 18.20 19.11 -20.51
CA GLY A 29 18.46 20.52 -20.19
C GLY A 29 19.64 21.04 -20.99
N SER A 30 19.68 22.34 -21.25
CA SER A 30 20.69 23.08 -22.01
C SER A 30 22.12 22.72 -21.58
N HIS A 31 22.88 22.17 -22.51
CA HIS A 31 24.12 21.47 -22.31
C HIS A 31 25.33 22.41 -22.46
N ALA A 32 25.86 22.86 -21.36
CA ALA A 32 27.29 23.17 -21.32
C ALA A 32 27.99 21.90 -20.82
N ALA A 33 28.73 21.20 -21.67
CA ALA A 33 29.51 20.04 -21.31
C ALA A 33 30.45 20.39 -20.15
N ALA A 34 30.16 19.86 -18.96
CA ALA A 34 30.96 20.13 -17.77
C ALA A 34 31.99 19.03 -17.50
N ALA A 35 31.94 17.94 -18.27
CA ALA A 35 32.99 16.90 -18.22
C ALA A 35 34.22 17.34 -19.03
N PRO A 36 35.44 16.96 -18.63
CA PRO A 36 36.66 17.23 -19.40
C PRO A 36 36.57 16.74 -20.83
N ALA A 37 37.16 17.49 -21.79
CA ALA A 37 37.14 17.13 -23.21
C ALA A 37 37.68 15.71 -23.50
N GLY A 38 38.63 15.23 -22.69
CA GLY A 38 39.14 13.86 -22.78
C GLY A 38 38.12 12.78 -22.36
N VAL A 39 37.05 13.16 -21.69
CA VAL A 39 35.93 12.27 -21.32
C VAL A 39 34.84 12.33 -22.38
N THR A 40 34.43 13.54 -22.77
CA THR A 40 33.36 13.74 -23.75
C THR A 40 33.74 13.30 -25.18
N GLY A 41 35.02 13.40 -25.54
CA GLY A 41 35.55 12.95 -26.83
C GLY A 41 36.18 11.57 -26.86
N GLY A 42 36.17 10.86 -25.69
CA GLY A 42 36.74 9.52 -25.56
C GLY A 42 35.72 8.40 -25.77
N GLY A 43 35.76 7.40 -24.92
CA GLY A 43 34.79 6.29 -24.93
C GLY A 43 33.86 6.32 -23.72
N PRO A 44 32.88 5.40 -23.68
CA PRO A 44 31.85 5.40 -22.64
C PRO A 44 32.33 4.89 -21.28
N VAL A 45 33.51 4.28 -21.18
CA VAL A 45 34.04 3.76 -19.91
C VAL A 45 35.06 4.73 -19.32
N ILE A 46 34.78 5.25 -18.15
CA ILE A 46 35.56 6.33 -17.53
C ILE A 46 36.24 5.81 -16.27
N ARG A 47 37.55 6.03 -16.18
CA ARG A 47 38.36 5.81 -14.97
C ARG A 47 38.85 7.14 -14.42
N VAL A 48 38.59 7.40 -13.16
CA VAL A 48 39.10 8.57 -12.45
C VAL A 48 40.19 8.14 -11.46
N ALA A 49 41.37 8.73 -11.57
CA ALA A 49 42.49 8.50 -10.66
C ALA A 49 43.01 9.85 -10.16
N GLY A 50 42.73 10.17 -8.89
CA GLY A 50 43.03 11.51 -8.34
C GLY A 50 42.25 12.61 -9.08
N SER A 51 42.99 13.55 -9.69
CA SER A 51 42.44 14.62 -10.53
C SER A 51 42.33 14.29 -12.03
N GLN A 52 42.86 13.14 -12.44
CA GLN A 52 42.89 12.76 -13.86
C GLN A 52 41.74 11.83 -14.17
N ALA A 53 41.06 12.09 -15.27
CA ALA A 53 40.04 11.23 -15.85
C ALA A 53 40.49 10.73 -17.22
N ARG A 54 40.36 9.43 -17.45
CA ARG A 54 40.60 8.78 -18.73
C ARG A 54 39.35 8.04 -19.16
N SER A 55 39.01 8.13 -20.43
CA SER A 55 37.94 7.36 -21.04
C SER A 55 38.52 6.29 -21.98
N TYR A 56 37.76 5.20 -22.11
CA TYR A 56 38.12 4.04 -22.91
C TYR A 56 36.96 3.73 -23.86
N ALA A 57 37.29 3.46 -25.10
CA ALA A 57 36.34 3.00 -26.11
C ALA A 57 36.50 1.50 -26.36
N ILE A 58 35.44 0.82 -26.60
CA ILE A 58 35.43 -0.59 -27.01
C ILE A 58 36.17 -0.71 -28.38
N PRO A 59 37.08 -1.71 -28.54
CA PRO A 59 37.82 -1.88 -29.78
C PRO A 59 36.91 -2.06 -30.99
N PRO A 60 37.39 -1.69 -32.20
CA PRO A 60 36.64 -1.89 -33.44
C PRO A 60 36.13 -3.32 -33.62
N ARG A 61 34.95 -3.50 -34.20
CA ARG A 61 34.29 -4.79 -34.40
C ARG A 61 34.04 -5.58 -33.12
N THR A 62 33.90 -4.91 -31.99
CA THR A 62 33.58 -5.50 -30.72
C THR A 62 32.41 -4.75 -30.11
N VAL A 63 31.47 -5.45 -29.48
CA VAL A 63 30.32 -4.87 -28.79
C VAL A 63 30.16 -5.49 -27.42
N ALA A 64 29.77 -4.66 -26.44
CA ALA A 64 29.31 -5.07 -25.15
C ALA A 64 27.80 -4.81 -25.05
N LEU A 65 27.03 -5.86 -24.86
CA LEU A 65 25.58 -5.73 -24.56
C LEU A 65 25.47 -5.47 -23.08
N THR A 66 24.79 -4.39 -22.70
CA THR A 66 24.59 -4.03 -21.28
C THR A 66 23.13 -3.88 -20.97
N PHE A 67 22.73 -4.30 -19.76
CA PHE A 67 21.34 -4.36 -19.30
C PHE A 67 21.23 -3.63 -17.97
N ASP A 68 20.26 -2.74 -17.84
CA ASP A 68 20.04 -1.91 -16.66
C ASP A 68 18.73 -2.32 -15.94
N ASP A 69 18.59 -1.91 -14.69
CA ASP A 69 17.40 -2.06 -13.84
C ASP A 69 17.12 -3.45 -13.29
N GLY A 70 17.85 -4.46 -13.72
CA GLY A 70 17.72 -5.83 -13.20
C GLY A 70 18.21 -6.01 -11.74
N PRO A 71 18.12 -7.24 -11.20
CA PRO A 71 17.45 -8.37 -11.79
C PRO A 71 15.92 -8.30 -11.64
N ASP A 72 15.19 -8.67 -12.68
CA ASP A 72 13.74 -8.76 -12.69
C ASP A 72 13.29 -10.21 -12.93
N PRO A 73 12.42 -10.81 -12.07
CA PRO A 73 12.02 -12.21 -12.18
C PRO A 73 11.21 -12.54 -13.44
N ALA A 74 10.62 -11.55 -14.11
CA ALA A 74 9.86 -11.76 -15.33
C ALA A 74 10.72 -11.63 -16.57
N TRP A 75 11.78 -10.80 -16.56
CA TRP A 75 12.53 -10.43 -17.77
C TRP A 75 13.97 -10.92 -17.78
N THR A 76 14.73 -10.79 -16.68
CA THR A 76 16.14 -11.24 -16.61
C THR A 76 16.31 -12.69 -17.04
N PRO A 77 15.47 -13.68 -16.61
CA PRO A 77 15.63 -15.06 -17.07
C PRO A 77 15.48 -15.24 -18.58
N LYS A 78 14.63 -14.43 -19.23
CA LYS A 78 14.43 -14.48 -20.67
C LYS A 78 15.62 -13.93 -21.44
N VAL A 79 16.21 -12.82 -20.92
CA VAL A 79 17.44 -12.24 -21.46
C VAL A 79 18.57 -13.26 -21.35
N LEU A 80 18.82 -13.82 -20.16
CA LEU A 80 19.85 -14.85 -19.94
C LEU A 80 19.66 -16.06 -20.85
N ALA A 81 18.42 -16.55 -21.03
CA ALA A 81 18.13 -17.66 -21.93
C ALA A 81 18.54 -17.37 -23.37
N ILE A 82 18.33 -16.13 -23.86
CA ILE A 82 18.76 -15.69 -25.19
C ILE A 82 20.29 -15.62 -25.26
N LEU A 83 20.93 -14.95 -24.29
CA LEU A 83 22.38 -14.82 -24.27
C LEU A 83 23.07 -16.19 -24.26
N ARG A 84 22.61 -17.14 -23.44
CA ARG A 84 23.08 -18.52 -23.41
C ARG A 84 22.88 -19.23 -24.75
N HIS A 85 21.69 -19.11 -25.36
CA HIS A 85 21.41 -19.73 -26.65
C HIS A 85 22.39 -19.26 -27.71
N TYR A 86 22.66 -17.97 -27.76
CA TYR A 86 23.60 -17.39 -28.72
C TYR A 86 25.06 -17.43 -28.24
N ARG A 87 25.36 -17.90 -27.03
CA ARG A 87 26.71 -17.88 -26.43
C ARG A 87 27.34 -16.49 -26.53
N VAL A 88 26.65 -15.50 -26.01
CA VAL A 88 27.04 -14.08 -25.97
C VAL A 88 27.03 -13.64 -24.53
N PRO A 89 28.14 -13.08 -23.99
CA PRO A 89 28.15 -12.53 -22.65
C PRO A 89 27.45 -11.18 -22.62
N GLY A 90 26.87 -10.84 -21.45
CA GLY A 90 26.33 -9.55 -21.13
C GLY A 90 27.05 -8.86 -19.97
N THR A 91 26.72 -7.60 -19.72
CA THR A 91 27.08 -6.89 -18.49
C THR A 91 25.79 -6.28 -17.92
N PHE A 92 25.45 -6.64 -16.69
CA PHE A 92 24.22 -6.24 -16.04
C PHE A 92 24.47 -5.19 -14.96
N PHE A 93 23.83 -4.03 -15.05
CA PHE A 93 23.88 -2.99 -14.03
C PHE A 93 22.65 -3.11 -13.13
N LEU A 94 22.89 -3.62 -11.94
CA LEU A 94 21.84 -4.13 -11.05
C LEU A 94 21.41 -3.10 -10.02
N VAL A 95 20.11 -2.95 -9.83
CA VAL A 95 19.53 -2.18 -8.74
C VAL A 95 19.65 -2.99 -7.45
N GLY A 96 20.31 -2.43 -6.45
CA GLY A 96 20.66 -3.17 -5.23
C GLY A 96 19.48 -3.74 -4.47
N ALA A 97 18.32 -3.05 -4.46
CA ALA A 97 17.08 -3.56 -3.89
C ALA A 97 16.59 -4.83 -4.60
N HIS A 98 16.69 -4.87 -5.94
CA HIS A 98 16.34 -6.06 -6.73
C HIS A 98 17.34 -7.20 -6.49
N VAL A 99 18.62 -6.89 -6.34
CA VAL A 99 19.65 -7.85 -5.95
C VAL A 99 19.30 -8.53 -4.62
N ALA A 100 18.88 -7.74 -3.61
CA ALA A 100 18.50 -8.25 -2.30
C ALA A 100 17.22 -9.12 -2.35
N SER A 101 16.26 -8.73 -3.19
CA SER A 101 15.00 -9.48 -3.36
C SER A 101 15.19 -10.75 -4.19
N TYR A 102 16.06 -10.73 -5.20
CA TYR A 102 16.25 -11.84 -6.16
C TYR A 102 17.70 -12.33 -6.27
N PRO A 103 18.38 -12.69 -5.15
CA PRO A 103 19.78 -13.05 -5.17
C PRO A 103 20.10 -14.29 -6.03
N GLY A 104 19.08 -15.11 -6.31
CA GLY A 104 19.23 -16.27 -7.20
C GLY A 104 19.56 -15.90 -8.63
N LEU A 105 18.98 -14.82 -9.14
CA LEU A 105 19.22 -14.33 -10.51
C LEU A 105 20.64 -13.79 -10.68
N VAL A 106 21.13 -13.03 -9.69
CA VAL A 106 22.54 -12.55 -9.70
C VAL A 106 23.53 -13.71 -9.78
N ARG A 107 23.27 -14.80 -9.03
CA ARG A 107 24.12 -16.00 -9.11
C ARG A 107 23.99 -16.71 -10.46
N GLU A 108 22.85 -16.57 -11.15
CA GLU A 108 22.66 -17.12 -12.49
C GLU A 108 23.45 -16.31 -13.52
N GLU A 109 23.38 -14.99 -13.50
CA GLU A 109 24.19 -14.07 -14.32
C GLU A 109 25.69 -14.41 -14.24
N LEU A 110 26.21 -14.47 -13.02
CA LEU A 110 27.63 -14.77 -12.80
C LEU A 110 28.03 -16.18 -13.25
N ARG A 111 27.15 -17.20 -13.08
CA ARG A 111 27.41 -18.56 -13.55
C ARG A 111 27.44 -18.68 -15.07
N ASP A 112 26.67 -17.84 -15.75
CA ASP A 112 26.67 -17.79 -17.22
C ASP A 112 27.89 -17.07 -17.78
N GLY A 113 28.72 -16.48 -16.92
CA GLY A 113 29.92 -15.75 -17.32
C GLY A 113 29.66 -14.29 -17.67
N ASP A 114 28.49 -13.80 -17.27
CA ASP A 114 28.15 -12.40 -17.40
C ASP A 114 28.84 -11.57 -16.32
N GLU A 115 28.98 -10.28 -16.57
CA GLU A 115 29.61 -9.32 -15.66
C GLU A 115 28.51 -8.49 -14.97
N VAL A 116 28.69 -8.15 -13.70
CA VAL A 116 27.72 -7.34 -12.96
C VAL A 116 28.31 -6.01 -12.51
N GLY A 117 27.48 -4.96 -12.56
CA GLY A 117 27.77 -3.61 -12.11
C GLY A 117 26.70 -3.08 -11.16
N SER A 118 27.00 -1.98 -10.49
CA SER A 118 26.03 -1.25 -9.64
C SER A 118 25.21 -0.29 -10.47
N HIS A 119 23.89 -0.29 -10.23
CA HIS A 119 22.94 0.72 -10.73
C HIS A 119 22.27 1.47 -9.59
N THR A 120 23.02 1.74 -8.51
CA THR A 120 22.56 2.27 -7.23
C THR A 120 21.64 1.29 -6.47
N TYR A 121 21.26 1.61 -5.24
CA TYR A 121 20.40 0.71 -4.47
C TYR A 121 18.93 0.86 -4.80
N THR A 122 18.47 2.13 -4.96
CA THR A 122 17.07 2.46 -5.24
C THR A 122 16.86 3.10 -6.62
N HIS A 123 17.76 2.88 -7.57
CA HIS A 123 17.75 3.59 -8.85
C HIS A 123 17.81 5.12 -8.70
N ALA A 124 18.53 5.60 -7.67
CA ALA A 124 18.59 7.02 -7.32
C ALA A 124 19.42 7.82 -8.32
N ASN A 125 18.96 9.03 -8.67
CA ASN A 125 19.74 9.98 -9.45
C ASN A 125 20.89 10.52 -8.61
N LEU A 126 22.12 10.06 -8.87
CA LEU A 126 23.32 10.46 -8.11
C LEU A 126 23.72 11.92 -8.33
N ALA A 127 23.30 12.55 -9.43
CA ALA A 127 23.56 13.97 -9.67
C ALA A 127 22.89 14.87 -8.61
N THR A 128 21.77 14.43 -8.06
CA THR A 128 20.96 15.14 -7.05
C THR A 128 21.06 14.51 -5.65
N ALA A 129 21.64 13.32 -5.53
CA ALA A 129 21.59 12.51 -4.31
C ALA A 129 22.44 13.09 -3.13
N GLY A 130 23.43 13.94 -3.41
CA GLY A 130 24.27 14.55 -2.39
C GLY A 130 24.96 13.52 -1.48
N TRP A 131 24.71 13.57 -0.16
CA TRP A 131 25.28 12.64 0.81
C TRP A 131 24.79 11.18 0.65
N ARG A 132 23.66 10.98 -0.03
CA ARG A 132 23.07 9.65 -0.27
C ARG A 132 23.86 8.84 -1.30
N GLU A 133 24.72 9.47 -2.12
CA GLU A 133 25.49 8.75 -3.15
C GLU A 133 26.30 7.59 -2.59
N ASP A 134 27.13 7.86 -1.56
CA ASP A 134 27.96 6.81 -0.92
C ASP A 134 27.08 5.75 -0.24
N PHE A 135 25.94 6.13 0.29
CA PHE A 135 24.98 5.21 0.91
C PHE A 135 24.35 4.27 -0.13
N GLU A 136 23.86 4.79 -1.24
CA GLU A 136 23.29 4.05 -2.36
C GLU A 136 24.29 3.03 -2.94
N LEU A 137 25.52 3.47 -3.18
CA LEU A 137 26.59 2.59 -3.68
C LEU A 137 27.00 1.54 -2.64
N THR A 138 27.09 1.90 -1.37
CA THR A 138 27.46 0.96 -0.29
C THR A 138 26.37 -0.10 -0.09
N LEU A 139 25.11 0.27 -0.09
CA LEU A 139 24.01 -0.70 0.03
C LEU A 139 24.00 -1.69 -1.14
N THR A 140 24.26 -1.21 -2.37
CA THR A 140 24.34 -2.12 -3.53
C THR A 140 25.52 -3.09 -3.40
N GLN A 141 26.68 -2.63 -2.92
CA GLN A 141 27.81 -3.53 -2.67
C GLN A 141 27.50 -4.58 -1.59
N ASN A 142 26.80 -4.20 -0.52
CA ASN A 142 26.36 -5.14 0.49
C ASN A 142 25.34 -6.13 -0.07
N ALA A 143 24.37 -5.67 -0.88
CA ALA A 143 23.42 -6.55 -1.54
C ALA A 143 24.11 -7.59 -2.44
N LEU A 144 25.08 -7.19 -3.26
CA LEU A 144 25.89 -8.09 -4.09
C LEU A 144 26.71 -9.08 -3.25
N ALA A 145 27.28 -8.60 -2.13
CA ALA A 145 28.01 -9.45 -1.21
C ALA A 145 27.14 -10.54 -0.59
N GLY A 146 25.94 -10.20 -0.09
CA GLY A 146 24.98 -11.17 0.45
C GLY A 146 24.33 -12.06 -0.62
N ALA A 147 24.14 -11.55 -1.83
CA ALA A 147 23.55 -12.31 -2.91
C ALA A 147 24.50 -13.36 -3.50
N ALA A 148 25.77 -13.00 -3.73
CA ALA A 148 26.68 -13.78 -4.53
C ALA A 148 28.14 -13.81 -4.00
N GLY A 149 28.42 -13.23 -2.84
CA GLY A 149 29.75 -13.21 -2.25
C GLY A 149 30.75 -12.29 -2.95
N ILE A 150 30.28 -11.37 -3.77
CA ILE A 150 31.12 -10.46 -4.56
C ILE A 150 30.83 -8.98 -4.25
N ARG A 151 31.72 -8.14 -4.72
CA ARG A 151 31.52 -6.71 -4.92
C ARG A 151 31.92 -6.34 -6.35
N THR A 152 31.34 -5.28 -6.89
CA THR A 152 31.68 -4.83 -8.24
C THR A 152 32.50 -3.54 -8.22
N ARG A 153 33.33 -3.37 -9.26
CA ARG A 153 34.04 -2.11 -9.56
C ARG A 153 33.32 -1.31 -10.65
N LEU A 154 32.24 -1.83 -11.21
CA LEU A 154 31.50 -1.16 -12.26
C LEU A 154 30.32 -0.41 -11.66
N VAL A 155 30.07 0.79 -12.18
CA VAL A 155 28.86 1.55 -11.88
C VAL A 155 28.34 2.21 -13.14
N ARG A 156 27.04 2.11 -13.36
CA ARG A 156 26.31 2.98 -14.26
C ARG A 156 25.34 3.80 -13.41
N MET A 157 25.43 5.11 -13.57
CA MET A 157 24.54 6.01 -12.82
C MET A 157 23.18 6.05 -13.53
N PRO A 158 22.06 5.90 -12.81
CA PRO A 158 20.73 6.12 -13.37
C PRO A 158 20.64 7.49 -14.07
N TYR A 159 19.86 7.55 -15.14
CA TYR A 159 19.61 8.78 -15.93
C TYR A 159 20.83 9.37 -16.65
N SER A 160 21.97 8.66 -16.71
CA SER A 160 23.19 9.09 -17.39
C SER A 160 23.55 8.08 -18.49
N SER A 161 23.28 8.42 -19.74
CA SER A 161 23.50 7.46 -20.83
C SER A 161 24.79 7.68 -21.61
N GLU A 162 25.02 8.87 -22.19
CA GLU A 162 26.14 9.12 -23.11
C GLU A 162 27.17 10.10 -22.52
N PRO A 163 28.49 9.95 -22.86
CA PRO A 163 29.52 10.87 -22.39
C PRO A 163 29.25 12.34 -22.73
N GLY A 164 28.69 12.59 -23.90
CA GLY A 164 28.36 13.94 -24.39
C GLY A 164 27.13 14.57 -23.75
N ALA A 165 26.31 13.78 -23.08
CA ALA A 165 25.09 14.24 -22.39
C ALA A 165 25.31 14.56 -20.90
N LEU A 166 26.51 14.30 -20.34
CA LEU A 166 26.80 14.54 -18.93
C LEU A 166 26.69 16.03 -18.57
N THR A 167 25.81 16.34 -17.63
CA THR A 167 25.75 17.66 -17.01
C THR A 167 26.92 17.86 -16.02
N ALA A 168 27.10 19.08 -15.50
CA ALA A 168 28.07 19.35 -14.44
C ALA A 168 27.80 18.55 -13.17
N ALA A 169 26.53 18.28 -12.85
CA ALA A 169 26.12 17.50 -11.69
C ALA A 169 26.45 16.02 -11.90
N ASP A 170 26.10 15.47 -13.06
CA ASP A 170 26.44 14.09 -13.43
C ASP A 170 27.94 13.86 -13.41
N TRP A 171 28.73 14.78 -13.99
CA TRP A 171 30.18 14.67 -13.93
C TRP A 171 30.73 14.68 -12.51
N ARG A 172 30.20 15.54 -11.62
CA ARG A 172 30.63 15.53 -10.21
C ARG A 172 30.35 14.20 -9.52
N ALA A 173 29.18 13.61 -9.75
CA ALA A 173 28.82 12.30 -9.23
C ALA A 173 29.71 11.21 -9.84
N ALA A 174 29.89 11.16 -11.14
CA ALA A 174 30.79 10.22 -11.83
C ALA A 174 32.22 10.32 -11.31
N ALA A 175 32.72 11.53 -11.11
CA ALA A 175 34.06 11.75 -10.58
C ALA A 175 34.20 11.31 -9.11
N ARG A 176 33.16 11.44 -8.28
CA ARG A 176 33.15 10.91 -6.90
C ARG A 176 33.16 9.37 -6.91
N ALA A 177 32.24 8.75 -7.66
CA ALA A 177 32.22 7.30 -7.81
C ALA A 177 33.57 6.76 -8.31
N GLY A 178 34.16 7.41 -9.31
CA GLY A 178 35.48 7.04 -9.83
C GLY A 178 36.61 7.17 -8.82
N ARG A 179 36.62 8.22 -7.97
CA ARG A 179 37.57 8.35 -6.87
C ARG A 179 37.39 7.27 -5.80
N ASN A 180 36.21 6.76 -5.62
CA ASN A 180 35.90 5.62 -4.75
C ASN A 180 36.27 4.26 -5.39
N GLY A 181 36.94 4.29 -6.56
CA GLY A 181 37.49 3.10 -7.21
C GLY A 181 36.56 2.45 -8.26
N TYR A 182 35.45 3.06 -8.59
CA TYR A 182 34.58 2.56 -9.65
C TYR A 182 35.09 2.94 -11.04
N LEU A 183 34.83 2.07 -12.01
CA LEU A 183 34.78 2.39 -13.42
C LEU A 183 33.35 2.84 -13.73
N VAL A 184 33.19 4.08 -14.16
CA VAL A 184 31.88 4.60 -14.58
C VAL A 184 31.63 4.19 -16.00
N VAL A 185 30.54 3.46 -16.26
CA VAL A 185 30.20 2.92 -17.56
C VAL A 185 28.97 3.65 -18.08
N LEU A 186 29.19 4.39 -19.17
CA LEU A 186 28.14 5.00 -19.98
C LEU A 186 27.88 4.15 -21.22
N THR A 187 27.19 4.68 -22.21
CA THR A 187 26.87 3.96 -23.45
C THR A 187 27.36 4.72 -24.69
N ASP A 188 27.60 3.99 -25.77
CA ASP A 188 27.75 4.54 -27.11
C ASP A 188 26.44 4.56 -27.87
N LEU A 189 25.53 3.62 -27.54
CA LEU A 189 24.24 3.46 -28.22
C LEU A 189 23.15 3.20 -27.16
N ASP A 190 22.27 4.16 -27.00
CA ASP A 190 21.05 4.01 -26.25
C ASP A 190 19.93 3.53 -27.18
N THR A 191 19.40 2.34 -26.93
CA THR A 191 18.33 1.76 -27.76
C THR A 191 16.95 2.33 -27.46
N LYS A 192 16.82 3.07 -26.34
CA LYS A 192 15.56 3.61 -25.81
C LYS A 192 14.45 2.57 -25.69
N ASP A 193 14.85 1.32 -25.43
CA ASP A 193 13.93 0.18 -25.28
C ASP A 193 12.96 0.35 -24.11
N TRP A 194 13.37 1.10 -23.09
CA TRP A 194 12.53 1.51 -21.96
C TRP A 194 11.27 2.29 -22.42
N ALA A 195 11.35 3.11 -23.47
CA ALA A 195 10.23 3.83 -24.05
C ALA A 195 9.34 2.95 -24.96
N ARG A 196 9.70 1.70 -25.19
CA ARG A 196 8.97 0.73 -26.03
C ARG A 196 8.67 1.24 -27.45
N PRO A 197 9.69 1.69 -28.20
CA PRO A 197 9.51 2.33 -29.51
C PRO A 197 9.22 1.34 -30.63
N GLY A 198 9.12 0.06 -30.33
CA GLY A 198 8.94 -1.03 -31.29
C GLY A 198 10.23 -1.81 -31.58
N VAL A 199 10.11 -3.11 -31.78
CA VAL A 199 11.24 -4.04 -32.00
C VAL A 199 12.16 -3.56 -33.13
N THR A 200 11.60 -3.13 -34.25
CA THR A 200 12.39 -2.64 -35.42
C THR A 200 13.25 -1.43 -35.05
N HIS A 201 12.73 -0.51 -34.23
CA HIS A 201 13.47 0.67 -33.79
C HIS A 201 14.61 0.26 -32.84
N ILE A 202 14.36 -0.62 -31.87
CA ILE A 202 15.38 -1.14 -30.94
C ILE A 202 16.51 -1.82 -31.72
N VAL A 203 16.17 -2.66 -32.69
CA VAL A 203 17.18 -3.33 -33.55
C VAL A 203 18.02 -2.29 -34.32
N ALA A 204 17.39 -1.28 -34.92
CA ALA A 204 18.10 -0.25 -35.70
C ALA A 204 19.02 0.60 -34.79
N ALA A 205 18.54 1.00 -33.60
CA ALA A 205 19.30 1.81 -32.65
C ALA A 205 20.50 1.05 -32.05
N ALA A 206 20.43 -0.28 -31.96
CA ALA A 206 21.53 -1.12 -31.49
C ALA A 206 22.67 -1.30 -32.52
N MET A 207 22.60 -0.72 -33.72
CA MET A 207 23.56 -0.98 -34.78
C MET A 207 24.70 0.07 -34.83
N PRO A 208 25.95 -0.29 -34.50
CA PRO A 208 27.08 0.63 -34.61
C PRO A 208 27.35 1.10 -36.02
N ARG A 209 27.81 2.33 -36.18
CA ARG A 209 28.19 2.88 -37.45
C ARG A 209 29.53 2.30 -37.93
N GLY A 210 29.54 1.75 -39.14
CA GLY A 210 30.75 1.17 -39.73
C GLY A 210 31.29 -0.01 -38.92
N ARG A 211 32.57 0.12 -38.48
CA ARG A 211 33.27 -0.89 -37.67
C ARG A 211 33.58 -0.45 -36.25
N ARG A 212 32.99 0.67 -35.79
CA ARG A 212 33.25 1.16 -34.39
C ARG A 212 32.75 0.12 -33.39
N GLY A 213 33.56 -0.10 -32.34
CA GLY A 213 33.11 -0.83 -31.17
C GLY A 213 32.06 -0.01 -30.41
N ALA A 214 31.24 -0.67 -29.63
CA ALA A 214 30.20 0.02 -28.88
C ALA A 214 29.82 -0.72 -27.57
N VAL A 215 29.50 0.06 -26.55
CA VAL A 215 28.68 -0.34 -25.40
C VAL A 215 27.24 -0.01 -25.79
N ILE A 216 26.38 -1.02 -25.81
CA ILE A 216 24.97 -0.89 -26.21
C ILE A 216 24.09 -1.10 -25.00
N MET A 217 23.22 -0.13 -24.72
CA MET A 217 22.34 -0.15 -23.56
C MET A 217 20.96 -0.70 -23.89
N PHE A 218 20.53 -1.60 -23.04
CA PHE A 218 19.19 -2.18 -22.93
C PHE A 218 18.77 -2.18 -21.47
N HIS A 219 17.55 -2.63 -21.20
CA HIS A 219 17.03 -2.83 -19.87
C HIS A 219 16.44 -4.24 -19.73
N ASP A 220 16.68 -4.89 -18.60
CA ASP A 220 16.08 -6.17 -18.25
C ASP A 220 15.19 -6.10 -16.98
N GLY A 221 14.98 -4.85 -16.48
CA GLY A 221 14.09 -4.53 -15.37
C GLY A 221 13.36 -3.20 -15.59
N GLY A 222 12.69 -2.70 -14.55
CA GLY A 222 12.06 -1.38 -14.57
C GLY A 222 10.82 -1.24 -15.44
N GLY A 223 10.10 -2.34 -15.76
CA GLY A 223 8.85 -2.30 -16.52
C GLY A 223 8.69 -3.41 -17.55
N ASP A 224 7.83 -3.20 -18.56
CA ASP A 224 7.60 -4.18 -19.62
C ASP A 224 8.75 -4.18 -20.63
N ARG A 225 9.51 -5.27 -20.68
CA ARG A 225 10.68 -5.50 -21.54
C ARG A 225 10.43 -6.51 -22.67
N ALA A 226 9.17 -6.77 -23.01
CA ALA A 226 8.82 -7.71 -24.06
C ALA A 226 9.45 -7.34 -25.41
N GLN A 227 9.55 -6.04 -25.75
CA GLN A 227 10.16 -5.58 -27.00
C GLN A 227 11.69 -5.76 -26.99
N THR A 228 12.34 -5.53 -25.84
CA THR A 228 13.79 -5.80 -25.68
C THR A 228 14.08 -7.27 -25.89
N VAL A 229 13.37 -8.16 -25.21
CA VAL A 229 13.52 -9.62 -25.37
C VAL A 229 13.29 -10.05 -26.81
N ALA A 230 12.26 -9.51 -27.48
CA ALA A 230 11.96 -9.84 -28.88
C ALA A 230 13.02 -9.31 -29.87
N ALA A 231 13.71 -8.20 -29.54
CA ALA A 231 14.72 -7.59 -30.41
C ALA A 231 16.08 -8.31 -30.35
N LEU A 232 16.47 -8.84 -29.19
CA LEU A 232 17.82 -9.39 -28.93
C LEU A 232 18.26 -10.45 -29.96
N PRO A 233 17.45 -11.45 -30.37
CA PRO A 233 17.87 -12.42 -31.37
C PRO A 233 18.26 -11.79 -32.72
N ALA A 234 17.49 -10.82 -33.18
CA ALA A 234 17.77 -10.11 -34.44
C ALA A 234 19.04 -9.23 -34.31
N ILE A 235 19.22 -8.55 -33.18
CA ILE A 235 20.40 -7.73 -32.92
C ILE A 235 21.66 -8.58 -32.94
N ILE A 236 21.69 -9.70 -32.18
CA ILE A 236 22.84 -10.58 -32.11
C ILE A 236 23.18 -11.17 -33.47
N THR A 237 22.17 -11.62 -34.21
CA THR A 237 22.37 -12.21 -35.54
C THR A 237 22.93 -11.18 -36.54
N GLN A 238 22.37 -9.96 -36.57
CA GLN A 238 22.81 -8.90 -37.48
C GLN A 238 24.22 -8.40 -37.16
N LEU A 239 24.55 -8.24 -35.86
CA LEU A 239 25.90 -7.85 -35.44
C LEU A 239 26.94 -8.92 -35.83
N ARG A 240 26.62 -10.21 -35.64
CA ARG A 240 27.50 -11.31 -36.13
C ARG A 240 27.70 -11.31 -37.62
N ALA A 241 26.63 -11.12 -38.38
CA ALA A 241 26.70 -11.04 -39.84
C ALA A 241 27.57 -9.87 -40.31
N ARG A 242 27.64 -8.78 -39.52
CA ARG A 242 28.50 -7.62 -39.77
C ARG A 242 29.94 -7.82 -39.25
N GLY A 243 30.26 -8.99 -38.69
CA GLY A 243 31.57 -9.35 -38.18
C GLY A 243 31.93 -8.78 -36.82
N PHE A 244 30.95 -8.43 -36.00
CA PHE A 244 31.19 -8.02 -34.63
C PHE A 244 31.35 -9.22 -33.67
N ARG A 245 32.25 -9.07 -32.72
CA ARG A 245 32.44 -9.98 -31.58
C ARG A 245 31.77 -9.41 -30.34
N PHE A 246 31.27 -10.27 -29.48
CA PHE A 246 30.65 -9.91 -28.22
C PHE A 246 31.58 -10.11 -27.05
N THR A 247 31.49 -9.24 -26.09
CA THR A 247 32.34 -9.24 -24.88
C THR A 247 31.59 -8.58 -23.71
N THR A 248 32.07 -8.77 -22.49
CA THR A 248 31.71 -7.92 -21.35
C THR A 248 32.42 -6.56 -21.44
N VAL A 249 32.03 -5.59 -20.62
CA VAL A 249 32.64 -4.26 -20.63
C VAL A 249 34.14 -4.35 -20.32
N THR A 250 34.52 -5.01 -19.21
CA THR A 250 35.93 -5.11 -18.83
C THR A 250 36.71 -6.03 -19.77
N GLY A 251 36.09 -7.10 -20.24
CA GLY A 251 36.71 -8.04 -21.19
C GLY A 251 37.08 -7.36 -22.51
N GLY A 252 36.19 -6.49 -23.05
CA GLY A 252 36.46 -5.73 -24.26
C GLY A 252 37.62 -4.73 -24.14
N LEU A 253 37.88 -4.25 -22.97
CA LEU A 253 38.94 -3.29 -22.66
C LEU A 253 40.23 -3.93 -22.14
N HIS A 254 40.26 -5.25 -22.06
CA HIS A 254 41.37 -6.02 -21.46
C HIS A 254 41.70 -5.53 -20.03
N LEU A 255 40.69 -5.13 -19.27
CA LEU A 255 40.82 -4.76 -17.86
C LEU A 255 40.64 -5.99 -16.97
N ALA A 256 41.04 -5.87 -15.71
CA ALA A 256 40.72 -6.88 -14.70
C ALA A 256 39.21 -6.95 -14.53
N ALA A 257 38.69 -8.14 -14.21
CA ALA A 257 37.28 -8.39 -13.98
C ALA A 257 36.65 -7.32 -13.07
N GLY A 258 35.43 -6.91 -13.41
CA GLY A 258 34.69 -5.90 -12.65
C GLY A 258 34.30 -6.39 -11.27
N ASP A 259 33.96 -7.66 -11.17
CA ASP A 259 33.57 -8.35 -9.93
C ASP A 259 34.81 -8.92 -9.21
N VAL A 260 34.86 -8.75 -7.91
CA VAL A 260 35.92 -9.24 -7.01
C VAL A 260 35.28 -9.80 -5.73
N PRO A 261 35.95 -10.73 -5.03
CA PRO A 261 35.45 -11.26 -3.77
C PRO A 261 35.09 -10.15 -2.76
N ALA A 262 33.97 -10.30 -2.09
CA ALA A 262 33.56 -9.42 -1.02
C ALA A 262 34.39 -9.62 0.24
N THR A 263 34.56 -8.57 1.02
CA THR A 263 35.24 -8.66 2.34
C THR A 263 34.30 -9.33 3.35
N THR A 264 34.85 -9.92 4.41
CA THR A 264 34.07 -10.54 5.50
C THR A 264 33.02 -9.60 6.08
N ARG A 265 33.34 -8.30 6.26
CA ARG A 265 32.42 -7.28 6.74
C ARG A 265 31.26 -7.08 5.76
N GLN A 266 31.53 -7.04 4.47
CA GLN A 266 30.50 -6.89 3.44
C GLN A 266 29.62 -8.14 3.34
N LEU A 267 30.17 -9.33 3.48
CA LEU A 267 29.40 -10.58 3.54
C LEU A 267 28.39 -10.53 4.69
N PHE A 268 28.86 -10.24 5.92
CA PHE A 268 27.98 -10.18 7.07
C PHE A 268 26.87 -9.11 6.91
N ALA A 269 27.23 -7.90 6.48
CA ALA A 269 26.28 -6.82 6.25
C ALA A 269 25.31 -7.16 5.10
N GLY A 270 25.80 -7.84 4.07
CA GLY A 270 25.04 -8.26 2.92
C GLY A 270 24.03 -9.36 3.23
N ASP A 271 24.46 -10.39 3.96
CA ASP A 271 23.56 -11.46 4.41
C ASP A 271 22.41 -10.92 5.26
N ALA A 272 22.74 -10.00 6.20
CA ALA A 272 21.73 -9.34 7.01
C ALA A 272 20.76 -8.49 6.15
N LEU A 273 21.28 -7.76 5.15
CA LEU A 273 20.47 -6.94 4.24
C LEU A 273 19.54 -7.82 3.40
N VAL A 274 20.06 -8.85 2.75
CA VAL A 274 19.28 -9.78 1.91
C VAL A 274 18.19 -10.48 2.73
N LEU A 275 18.54 -10.98 3.93
CA LEU A 275 17.58 -11.65 4.80
C LEU A 275 16.46 -10.72 5.24
N THR A 276 16.81 -9.49 5.66
CA THR A 276 15.81 -8.52 6.12
C THR A 276 14.92 -8.03 4.99
N GLN A 277 15.47 -7.80 3.80
CA GLN A 277 14.69 -7.40 2.62
C GLN A 277 13.69 -8.51 2.24
N GLN A 278 14.14 -9.76 2.13
CA GLN A 278 13.25 -10.87 1.81
C GLN A 278 12.18 -11.13 2.88
N ALA A 279 12.51 -10.94 4.14
CA ALA A 279 11.53 -11.04 5.23
C ALA A 279 10.48 -9.93 5.13
N ALA A 280 10.89 -8.70 4.81
CA ALA A 280 9.99 -7.57 4.60
C ALA A 280 9.08 -7.78 3.38
N ASP A 281 9.63 -8.24 2.25
CA ASP A 281 8.87 -8.55 1.04
C ASP A 281 7.76 -9.59 1.33
N ARG A 282 8.12 -10.68 2.04
CA ARG A 282 7.15 -11.72 2.42
C ARG A 282 6.08 -11.20 3.38
N ALA A 283 6.47 -10.37 4.37
CA ALA A 283 5.52 -9.79 5.31
C ALA A 283 4.53 -8.85 4.61
N VAL A 284 4.99 -8.02 3.68
CA VAL A 284 4.14 -7.13 2.87
C VAL A 284 3.20 -7.94 1.96
N ALA A 285 3.71 -8.99 1.31
CA ALA A 285 2.89 -9.88 0.49
C ALA A 285 1.80 -10.58 1.32
N LEU A 286 2.14 -11.11 2.51
CA LEU A 286 1.18 -11.71 3.43
C LEU A 286 0.11 -10.70 3.87
N LEU A 287 0.52 -9.49 4.25
CA LEU A 287 -0.41 -8.42 4.64
C LEU A 287 -1.37 -8.07 3.49
N ALA A 288 -0.87 -7.98 2.26
CA ALA A 288 -1.71 -7.73 1.09
C ALA A 288 -2.77 -8.83 0.89
N VAL A 289 -2.39 -10.11 1.05
CA VAL A 289 -3.33 -11.23 0.98
C VAL A 289 -4.38 -11.17 2.09
N VAL A 290 -3.97 -10.88 3.33
CA VAL A 290 -4.90 -10.74 4.47
C VAL A 290 -5.90 -9.61 4.24
N LEU A 291 -5.43 -8.45 3.78
CA LEU A 291 -6.29 -7.30 3.48
C LEU A 291 -7.26 -7.60 2.32
N ALA A 292 -6.79 -8.28 1.28
CA ALA A 292 -7.65 -8.71 0.17
C ALA A 292 -8.74 -9.68 0.65
N ALA A 293 -8.39 -10.68 1.47
CA ALA A 293 -9.34 -11.62 2.05
C ALA A 293 -10.37 -10.90 2.95
N ALA A 294 -9.93 -10.00 3.81
CA ALA A 294 -10.81 -9.20 4.67
C ALA A 294 -11.79 -8.33 3.84
N SER A 295 -11.30 -7.75 2.74
CA SER A 295 -12.13 -6.97 1.81
C SER A 295 -13.21 -7.83 1.15
N VAL A 296 -12.85 -9.02 0.66
CA VAL A 296 -13.81 -9.96 0.06
C VAL A 296 -14.86 -10.39 1.08
N LEU A 297 -14.45 -10.74 2.31
CA LEU A 297 -15.38 -11.11 3.39
C LEU A 297 -16.33 -9.97 3.76
N THR A 298 -15.83 -8.74 3.77
CA THR A 298 -16.66 -7.55 4.05
C THR A 298 -17.71 -7.34 2.96
N VAL A 299 -17.32 -7.44 1.69
CA VAL A 299 -18.26 -7.32 0.56
C VAL A 299 -19.30 -8.45 0.60
N PHE A 300 -18.88 -9.69 0.87
CA PHE A 300 -19.78 -10.83 1.00
C PHE A 300 -20.78 -10.63 2.15
N ARG A 301 -20.31 -10.18 3.33
CA ARG A 301 -21.18 -9.85 4.47
C ARG A 301 -22.22 -8.79 4.10
N LEU A 302 -21.82 -7.71 3.43
CA LEU A 302 -22.75 -6.66 2.98
C LEU A 302 -23.78 -7.20 1.99
N ALA A 303 -23.36 -8.03 1.05
CA ALA A 303 -24.25 -8.67 0.10
C ALA A 303 -25.30 -9.57 0.80
N LEU A 304 -24.87 -10.35 1.81
CA LEU A 304 -25.78 -11.15 2.63
C LEU A 304 -26.77 -10.29 3.41
N LEU A 305 -26.31 -9.20 4.06
CA LEU A 305 -27.18 -8.29 4.80
C LEU A 305 -28.24 -7.65 3.88
N VAL A 306 -27.84 -7.17 2.71
CA VAL A 306 -28.76 -6.63 1.71
C VAL A 306 -29.72 -7.71 1.20
N GLY A 307 -29.22 -8.91 0.93
CA GLY A 307 -30.03 -10.07 0.51
C GLY A 307 -31.09 -10.43 1.55
N PHE A 308 -30.70 -10.57 2.82
CA PHE A 308 -31.64 -10.87 3.90
C PHE A 308 -32.65 -9.73 4.16
N ALA A 309 -32.18 -8.48 4.14
CA ALA A 309 -33.07 -7.31 4.29
C ALA A 309 -34.08 -7.22 3.17
N THR A 310 -33.70 -7.46 1.92
CA THR A 310 -34.60 -7.48 0.78
C THR A 310 -35.60 -8.65 0.85
N ALA A 311 -35.12 -9.84 1.21
CA ALA A 311 -35.97 -11.02 1.42
C ALA A 311 -36.97 -10.79 2.55
N HIS A 312 -36.54 -10.21 3.68
CA HIS A 312 -37.40 -9.85 4.80
C HIS A 312 -38.47 -8.83 4.37
N ARG A 313 -38.05 -7.74 3.68
CA ARG A 313 -39.02 -6.74 3.14
C ARG A 313 -40.04 -7.37 2.21
N ARG A 314 -39.62 -8.30 1.32
CA ARG A 314 -40.56 -9.00 0.42
C ARG A 314 -41.54 -9.90 1.18
N ARG A 315 -41.06 -10.62 2.22
CA ARG A 315 -41.91 -11.45 3.08
C ARG A 315 -42.87 -10.60 3.91
N ALA A 316 -42.39 -9.49 4.49
CA ALA A 316 -43.24 -8.57 5.26
C ALA A 316 -44.35 -7.94 4.40
N ARG A 317 -44.05 -7.59 3.13
CA ARG A 317 -45.07 -7.08 2.20
C ARG A 317 -46.13 -8.14 1.77
N ARG A 318 -45.75 -9.42 1.82
CA ARG A 318 -46.67 -10.53 1.46
C ARG A 318 -47.48 -11.05 2.65
N ARG A 319 -47.12 -10.70 3.88
CA ARG A 319 -47.93 -11.00 5.06
C ARG A 319 -49.05 -9.94 5.09
N PRO A 320 -50.33 -10.35 5.09
CA PRO A 320 -51.42 -9.41 5.40
C PRO A 320 -51.14 -8.83 6.80
N PRO A 321 -51.53 -7.58 7.09
CA PRO A 321 -51.37 -7.02 8.42
C PRO A 321 -52.11 -7.91 9.40
N SER A 322 -51.37 -8.79 10.09
CA SER A 322 -51.86 -9.77 11.05
C SER A 322 -52.21 -9.15 12.40
N VAL A 323 -52.22 -7.83 12.48
CA VAL A 323 -52.79 -7.15 13.63
C VAL A 323 -54.30 -7.04 13.35
N ARG A 324 -55.02 -8.16 13.58
CA ARG A 324 -56.46 -8.01 13.90
C ARG A 324 -56.51 -7.13 15.13
N HIS A 325 -56.82 -5.85 14.94
CA HIS A 325 -57.28 -5.03 16.03
C HIS A 325 -58.57 -5.72 16.52
N GLU A 326 -58.45 -6.45 17.62
CA GLU A 326 -59.71 -6.79 18.33
C GLU A 326 -60.26 -5.48 18.84
N PRO A 327 -61.42 -5.05 18.29
CA PRO A 327 -62.05 -3.84 18.75
C PRO A 327 -62.45 -4.06 20.21
N GLY A 328 -61.71 -3.46 21.15
CA GLY A 328 -61.99 -3.59 22.58
C GLY A 328 -60.83 -4.03 23.49
N TYR A 329 -59.70 -4.50 22.95
CA TYR A 329 -58.56 -4.82 23.77
C TYR A 329 -57.81 -3.54 24.21
N VAL A 330 -58.13 -3.07 25.41
CA VAL A 330 -57.60 -1.83 26.00
C VAL A 330 -57.24 -2.08 27.46
N PRO A 331 -56.23 -2.94 27.76
CA PRO A 331 -55.81 -3.24 29.10
C PRO A 331 -55.15 -2.01 29.77
N ASP A 332 -55.16 -1.99 31.10
CA ASP A 332 -54.36 -1.03 31.86
C ASP A 332 -52.85 -1.30 31.64
N VAL A 333 -52.03 -0.26 31.61
CA VAL A 333 -50.59 -0.36 31.36
C VAL A 333 -49.79 0.39 32.42
N SER A 334 -48.67 -0.22 32.84
CA SER A 334 -47.63 0.41 33.67
C SER A 334 -46.41 0.73 32.82
N VAL A 335 -46.08 2.02 32.70
CA VAL A 335 -44.91 2.52 31.98
C VAL A 335 -43.78 2.74 32.95
N VAL A 336 -42.69 1.99 32.83
CA VAL A 336 -41.53 2.07 33.66
C VAL A 336 -40.44 2.87 32.94
N ILE A 337 -39.94 3.92 33.59
CA ILE A 337 -38.93 4.84 33.07
C ILE A 337 -37.73 4.82 34.03
N PRO A 338 -36.69 4.06 33.77
CA PRO A 338 -35.44 4.18 34.50
C PRO A 338 -34.74 5.49 34.13
N ALA A 339 -34.28 6.24 35.13
CA ALA A 339 -33.67 7.55 34.94
C ALA A 339 -32.41 7.70 35.77
N TYR A 340 -31.32 8.08 35.16
CA TYR A 340 -30.06 8.43 35.81
C TYR A 340 -29.40 9.62 35.09
N ASN A 341 -29.41 10.78 35.76
CA ASN A 341 -28.92 12.05 35.20
C ASN A 341 -29.58 12.45 33.84
N GLU A 342 -30.94 12.40 33.86
CA GLU A 342 -31.78 12.68 32.67
C GLU A 342 -32.57 14.00 32.83
N ALA A 343 -32.05 14.97 33.60
CA ALA A 343 -32.76 16.25 33.86
C ALA A 343 -33.17 16.97 32.57
N ALA A 344 -32.42 16.86 31.49
CA ALA A 344 -32.72 17.50 30.22
C ALA A 344 -33.91 16.89 29.47
N GLY A 345 -34.14 15.56 29.61
CA GLY A 345 -35.11 14.78 28.81
C GLY A 345 -36.38 14.34 29.59
N ILE A 346 -36.19 14.00 30.85
CA ILE A 346 -37.19 13.31 31.67
C ILE A 346 -38.63 13.95 31.67
N ALA A 347 -38.70 15.28 31.73
CA ALA A 347 -39.97 15.99 31.70
C ALA A 347 -40.71 15.82 30.37
N ALA A 348 -39.97 15.79 29.25
CA ALA A 348 -40.55 15.60 27.90
C ALA A 348 -41.06 14.16 27.73
N THR A 349 -40.27 13.19 28.21
CA THR A 349 -40.63 11.77 28.21
C THR A 349 -41.94 11.53 28.99
N ILE A 350 -41.94 11.95 30.26
CA ILE A 350 -43.13 11.78 31.11
C ILE A 350 -44.38 12.44 30.49
N ARG A 351 -44.28 13.70 30.03
CA ARG A 351 -45.39 14.38 29.38
C ARG A 351 -45.91 13.63 28.18
N SER A 352 -45.03 13.11 27.34
CA SER A 352 -45.40 12.39 26.11
C SER A 352 -46.18 11.11 26.41
N VAL A 353 -45.87 10.44 27.52
CA VAL A 353 -46.56 9.24 27.99
C VAL A 353 -47.94 9.62 28.56
N VAL A 354 -47.97 10.59 29.46
CA VAL A 354 -49.23 11.00 30.16
C VAL A 354 -50.23 11.62 29.20
N THR A 355 -49.79 12.33 28.18
CA THR A 355 -50.69 12.93 27.14
C THR A 355 -51.01 11.96 26.00
N SER A 356 -50.66 10.71 26.09
CA SER A 356 -50.90 9.69 25.08
C SER A 356 -52.40 9.47 24.88
N ARG A 357 -52.83 9.28 23.60
CA ARG A 357 -54.21 8.96 23.23
C ARG A 357 -54.48 7.47 23.45
N TYR A 358 -54.56 7.06 24.71
CA TYR A 358 -54.86 5.69 25.10
C TYR A 358 -56.11 5.68 25.97
N ARG A 359 -57.02 4.74 25.74
CA ARG A 359 -58.30 4.67 26.44
C ARG A 359 -58.24 3.92 27.76
N GLY A 360 -57.22 3.04 27.98
CA GLY A 360 -56.99 2.35 29.20
C GLY A 360 -56.29 3.24 30.23
N ARG A 361 -56.18 2.77 31.46
CA ARG A 361 -55.47 3.47 32.51
C ARG A 361 -53.97 3.39 32.23
N ILE A 362 -53.26 4.50 32.40
CA ILE A 362 -51.78 4.59 32.31
C ILE A 362 -51.26 4.90 33.71
N GLU A 363 -50.43 4.05 34.23
CA GLU A 363 -49.56 4.31 35.40
C GLU A 363 -48.11 4.57 34.89
N VAL A 364 -47.50 5.63 35.37
CA VAL A 364 -46.07 5.93 35.02
C VAL A 364 -45.23 5.81 36.30
N ILE A 365 -44.22 4.97 36.24
CA ILE A 365 -43.28 4.74 37.31
C ILE A 365 -41.88 5.20 36.88
N VAL A 366 -41.46 6.33 37.40
CA VAL A 366 -40.08 6.82 37.17
C VAL A 366 -39.21 6.28 38.29
N VAL A 367 -38.18 5.55 37.93
CA VAL A 367 -37.20 5.06 38.88
C VAL A 367 -35.92 5.87 38.74
N ASP A 368 -35.73 6.75 39.70
CA ASP A 368 -34.50 7.55 39.80
C ASP A 368 -33.38 6.74 40.44
N ASP A 369 -32.37 6.38 39.69
CA ASP A 369 -31.28 5.51 40.08
C ASP A 369 -30.08 6.31 40.63
N GLY A 370 -30.36 7.19 41.62
CA GLY A 370 -29.34 7.96 42.31
C GLY A 370 -28.82 9.16 41.47
N SER A 371 -29.69 9.84 40.78
CA SER A 371 -29.30 11.03 39.98
C SER A 371 -28.80 12.19 40.84
N SER A 372 -27.84 12.92 40.38
CA SER A 372 -27.24 14.12 41.02
C SER A 372 -27.61 15.45 40.35
N ASP A 373 -28.30 15.41 39.19
CA ASP A 373 -28.61 16.58 38.35
C ASP A 373 -30.03 17.16 38.55
N GLY A 374 -30.78 16.66 39.55
CA GLY A 374 -32.14 17.10 39.79
C GLY A 374 -33.23 16.33 39.03
N THR A 375 -32.93 15.28 38.33
CA THR A 375 -33.88 14.43 37.57
C THR A 375 -35.11 14.07 38.40
N ALA A 376 -34.95 13.54 39.62
CA ALA A 376 -36.06 13.16 40.50
C ALA A 376 -36.97 14.34 40.91
N ALA A 377 -36.39 15.51 41.17
CA ALA A 377 -37.09 16.74 41.47
C ALA A 377 -37.97 17.18 40.31
N ILE A 378 -37.39 17.22 39.09
CA ILE A 378 -38.12 17.55 37.85
C ILE A 378 -39.25 16.60 37.59
N ALA A 379 -39.08 15.28 37.81
CA ALA A 379 -40.12 14.29 37.63
C ALA A 379 -41.29 14.49 38.65
N ARG A 380 -40.99 14.80 39.92
CA ARG A 380 -42.02 15.06 40.98
C ARG A 380 -42.79 16.37 40.71
N ASP A 381 -42.11 17.41 40.22
CA ASP A 381 -42.71 18.74 39.95
C ASP A 381 -43.77 18.72 38.84
N LEU A 382 -43.89 17.66 38.05
CA LEU A 382 -44.94 17.48 37.07
C LEU A 382 -46.33 17.26 37.69
N ARG A 383 -46.40 16.96 39.01
CA ARG A 383 -47.60 16.85 39.83
C ARG A 383 -48.77 16.08 39.16
N SER A 384 -48.45 15.07 38.37
CA SER A 384 -49.43 14.26 37.68
C SER A 384 -49.91 13.11 38.59
N PRO A 385 -51.22 12.87 38.77
CA PRO A 385 -51.72 11.76 39.56
C PRO A 385 -51.38 10.38 38.98
N HIS A 386 -50.94 10.35 37.74
CA HIS A 386 -50.58 9.13 37.03
C HIS A 386 -49.07 8.80 37.15
N VAL A 387 -48.27 9.70 37.77
CA VAL A 387 -46.81 9.57 37.86
C VAL A 387 -46.41 9.31 39.30
N ARG A 388 -45.65 8.24 39.49
CA ARG A 388 -44.99 7.89 40.74
C ARG A 388 -43.50 7.86 40.57
N VAL A 389 -42.77 8.57 41.44
CA VAL A 389 -41.33 8.62 41.40
C VAL A 389 -40.75 7.82 42.56
N VAL A 390 -39.95 6.82 42.25
CA VAL A 390 -39.23 5.96 43.18
C VAL A 390 -37.76 6.29 43.07
N SER A 391 -37.10 6.64 44.20
CA SER A 391 -35.66 6.87 44.21
C SER A 391 -34.94 5.72 44.89
N GLN A 392 -33.78 5.36 44.37
CA GLN A 392 -32.89 4.32 44.94
C GLN A 392 -31.42 4.73 44.79
N PRO A 393 -30.51 4.13 45.57
CA PRO A 393 -29.07 4.21 45.30
C PRO A 393 -28.79 3.63 43.91
N ASN A 394 -27.78 4.19 43.23
CA ASN A 394 -27.43 3.73 41.88
C ASN A 394 -27.13 2.23 41.85
N SER A 395 -27.92 1.50 41.11
CA SER A 395 -27.83 0.04 40.90
C SER A 395 -27.75 -0.35 39.41
N GLY A 396 -27.63 0.63 38.54
CA GLY A 396 -27.62 0.51 37.10
C GLY A 396 -29.00 0.32 36.46
N LYS A 397 -29.08 0.49 35.17
CA LYS A 397 -30.34 0.45 34.39
C LYS A 397 -31.18 -0.81 34.66
N ALA A 398 -30.52 -1.97 34.74
CA ALA A 398 -31.24 -3.23 35.02
C ALA A 398 -31.85 -3.25 36.43
N GLY A 399 -31.15 -2.74 37.46
CA GLY A 399 -31.66 -2.59 38.81
C GLY A 399 -32.85 -1.64 38.87
N ALA A 400 -32.77 -0.50 38.23
CA ALA A 400 -33.85 0.47 38.11
C ALA A 400 -35.11 -0.10 37.42
N LEU A 401 -34.92 -0.83 36.31
CA LEU A 401 -35.97 -1.52 35.61
C LEU A 401 -36.66 -2.56 36.49
N ASN A 402 -35.89 -3.44 37.14
CA ASN A 402 -36.44 -4.46 38.03
C ASN A 402 -37.24 -3.84 39.20
N ARG A 403 -36.73 -2.76 39.76
CA ARG A 403 -37.47 -2.02 40.78
C ARG A 403 -38.78 -1.48 40.26
N GLY A 404 -38.81 -0.86 39.06
CA GLY A 404 -40.01 -0.32 38.42
C GLY A 404 -41.01 -1.41 38.09
N ILE A 405 -40.57 -2.56 37.61
CA ILE A 405 -41.41 -3.74 37.34
C ILE A 405 -42.08 -4.26 38.66
N ALA A 406 -41.31 -4.34 39.73
CA ALA A 406 -41.84 -4.76 41.03
C ALA A 406 -42.88 -3.79 41.63
N GLU A 407 -42.83 -2.53 41.26
CA GLU A 407 -43.79 -1.48 41.66
C GLU A 407 -45.01 -1.37 40.72
N ALA A 408 -45.00 -2.03 39.58
CA ALA A 408 -46.04 -1.96 38.57
C ALA A 408 -47.30 -2.70 39.02
N ARG A 409 -48.50 -2.16 38.67
CA ARG A 409 -49.80 -2.71 39.03
C ARG A 409 -50.55 -3.33 37.87
N SER A 410 -50.09 -3.09 36.65
CA SER A 410 -50.72 -3.62 35.42
C SER A 410 -49.92 -4.82 34.91
N ASP A 411 -50.64 -5.78 34.29
CA ASP A 411 -50.02 -6.95 33.66
C ASP A 411 -49.22 -6.58 32.39
N ILE A 412 -49.59 -5.47 31.75
CA ILE A 412 -48.88 -4.97 30.56
C ILE A 412 -47.85 -3.91 30.99
N LEU A 413 -46.60 -4.23 30.76
CA LEU A 413 -45.48 -3.36 31.08
C LEU A 413 -44.93 -2.71 29.81
N ILE A 414 -44.66 -1.41 29.87
CA ILE A 414 -43.99 -0.67 28.79
C ILE A 414 -42.69 -0.10 29.40
N LEU A 415 -41.54 -0.55 28.87
CA LEU A 415 -40.24 -0.09 29.33
C LEU A 415 -39.76 1.00 28.35
N VAL A 416 -39.39 2.15 28.89
CA VAL A 416 -39.02 3.35 28.10
C VAL A 416 -37.82 4.05 28.70
N ASP A 417 -36.87 4.45 27.85
CA ASP A 417 -35.69 5.21 28.33
C ASP A 417 -36.06 6.66 28.70
N GLY A 418 -35.32 7.26 29.64
CA GLY A 418 -35.61 8.57 30.21
C GLY A 418 -35.56 9.76 29.23
N ASP A 419 -35.02 9.54 28.03
CA ASP A 419 -34.86 10.50 26.93
C ASP A 419 -35.82 10.22 25.73
N THR A 420 -36.67 9.20 25.82
CA THR A 420 -37.54 8.77 24.71
C THR A 420 -38.88 9.47 24.77
N VAL A 421 -39.30 10.12 23.66
CA VAL A 421 -40.55 10.82 23.51
C VAL A 421 -41.55 10.02 22.67
N PHE A 422 -42.70 9.75 23.20
CA PHE A 422 -43.77 9.01 22.52
C PHE A 422 -44.58 9.90 21.57
N GLN A 423 -45.01 9.32 20.45
CA GLN A 423 -46.10 9.88 19.66
C GLN A 423 -47.44 9.60 20.37
N ALA A 424 -48.48 10.41 20.08
CA ALA A 424 -49.73 10.36 20.80
C ALA A 424 -50.45 8.99 20.76
N ASP A 425 -50.20 8.16 19.75
CA ASP A 425 -50.81 6.83 19.55
C ASP A 425 -49.84 5.66 19.84
N THR A 426 -48.63 5.93 20.35
CA THR A 426 -47.59 4.92 20.55
C THR A 426 -48.04 3.79 21.49
N ILE A 427 -48.66 4.10 22.64
CA ILE A 427 -49.10 3.09 23.59
C ILE A 427 -50.12 2.15 22.94
N GLY A 428 -51.12 2.70 22.24
CA GLY A 428 -52.13 1.89 21.55
C GLY A 428 -51.51 0.95 20.50
N ARG A 429 -50.49 1.42 19.76
CA ARG A 429 -49.80 0.61 18.78
C ARG A 429 -48.91 -0.49 19.39
N LEU A 430 -48.34 -0.24 20.56
CA LEU A 430 -47.55 -1.24 21.27
C LEU A 430 -48.44 -2.33 21.92
N VAL A 431 -49.60 -1.93 22.43
CA VAL A 431 -50.54 -2.85 23.12
C VAL A 431 -51.36 -3.69 22.14
N ALA A 432 -51.79 -3.12 20.99
CA ALA A 432 -52.66 -3.81 20.06
C ALA A 432 -52.18 -5.22 19.61
N PRO A 433 -50.92 -5.49 19.35
CA PRO A 433 -50.45 -6.83 18.99
C PRO A 433 -50.52 -7.85 20.14
N LEU A 434 -50.50 -7.40 21.39
CA LEU A 434 -50.59 -8.25 22.59
C LEU A 434 -52.01 -8.85 22.80
N ALA A 435 -52.99 -8.42 22.02
CA ALA A 435 -54.33 -9.07 21.98
C ALA A 435 -54.25 -10.50 21.45
N ALA A 436 -53.23 -10.85 20.66
CA ALA A 436 -53.03 -12.19 20.17
C ALA A 436 -52.32 -13.05 21.25
N ALA A 437 -52.87 -14.20 21.58
CA ALA A 437 -52.41 -15.07 22.66
C ALA A 437 -51.00 -15.62 22.46
N ASP A 438 -50.47 -15.59 21.25
CA ASP A 438 -49.12 -16.04 20.87
C ASP A 438 -48.08 -14.90 20.89
N VAL A 439 -48.48 -13.68 21.24
CA VAL A 439 -47.59 -12.51 21.32
C VAL A 439 -47.25 -12.20 22.78
N GLY A 440 -46.04 -12.55 23.21
CA GLY A 440 -45.54 -12.29 24.57
C GLY A 440 -44.83 -10.96 24.74
N ALA A 441 -44.34 -10.33 23.67
CA ALA A 441 -43.65 -9.04 23.71
C ALA A 441 -43.71 -8.30 22.38
N VAL A 442 -43.65 -6.96 22.43
CA VAL A 442 -43.68 -6.05 21.28
C VAL A 442 -42.57 -5.03 21.43
N SER A 443 -41.80 -4.79 20.38
CA SER A 443 -40.79 -3.74 20.34
C SER A 443 -41.26 -2.57 19.47
N GLY A 444 -41.14 -1.35 19.99
CA GLY A 444 -41.36 -0.12 19.24
C GLY A 444 -40.22 0.21 18.31
N ASN A 445 -40.50 0.97 17.27
CA ASN A 445 -39.46 1.52 16.38
C ASN A 445 -39.03 2.91 16.89
N THR A 446 -37.88 2.99 17.52
CA THR A 446 -37.30 4.25 18.01
C THR A 446 -36.60 4.96 16.86
N LYS A 447 -36.90 6.23 16.65
CA LYS A 447 -36.25 7.09 15.65
C LYS A 447 -35.53 8.22 16.33
N VAL A 448 -34.33 8.54 15.82
CA VAL A 448 -33.52 9.65 16.32
C VAL A 448 -34.29 10.96 16.11
N GLY A 449 -34.64 11.66 17.20
CA GLY A 449 -35.37 12.94 17.17
C GLY A 449 -34.49 14.12 16.72
N ASN A 450 -33.23 14.10 17.07
CA ASN A 450 -32.28 15.15 16.70
C ASN A 450 -31.64 14.84 15.33
N ARG A 451 -32.16 15.47 14.27
CA ARG A 451 -31.69 15.31 12.88
C ARG A 451 -30.70 16.39 12.45
N ARG A 452 -30.22 17.22 13.38
CA ARG A 452 -29.27 18.28 13.08
C ARG A 452 -27.84 17.74 13.12
N GLY A 453 -27.06 18.01 12.03
CA GLY A 453 -25.67 17.58 11.88
C GLY A 453 -25.51 16.23 11.17
N PHE A 454 -24.26 15.93 10.77
CA PHE A 454 -23.90 14.75 9.98
C PHE A 454 -24.22 13.43 10.70
N LEU A 455 -23.91 13.33 12.00
CA LEU A 455 -24.15 12.13 12.80
C LEU A 455 -25.66 11.87 13.03
N GLY A 456 -26.47 12.91 13.34
CA GLY A 456 -27.91 12.77 13.52
C GLY A 456 -28.65 12.40 12.22
N GLY A 457 -28.17 12.89 11.08
CA GLY A 457 -28.67 12.49 9.77
C GLY A 457 -28.33 11.04 9.42
N TRP A 458 -27.13 10.59 9.79
CA TRP A 458 -26.65 9.23 9.50
C TRP A 458 -27.38 8.17 10.35
N GLN A 459 -27.60 8.44 11.63
CA GLN A 459 -28.38 7.57 12.52
C GLN A 459 -29.86 7.43 12.12
N HIS A 460 -30.36 8.33 11.28
CA HIS A 460 -31.75 8.24 10.77
C HIS A 460 -31.90 7.27 9.57
N LEU A 461 -30.76 6.95 8.89
CA LEU A 461 -30.75 6.05 7.74
C LEU A 461 -30.60 4.56 8.12
N VAL A 462 -30.25 4.28 9.38
CA VAL A 462 -30.18 2.94 9.97
C VAL A 462 -31.45 2.61 10.70
#